data_d51f2b79d9d6615b64bd0d0bc930a251
#
_entry.id   d51f2b79d9d6615b64bd0d0bc930a251
#
_cell.length_a   1.000
_cell.length_b   1.000
_cell.length_c   1.000
_cell.angle_alpha   90.00
_cell.angle_beta   90.00
_cell.angle_gamma   90.00
#
_symmetry.space_group_name_H-M   'P 1'
#
loop_
_entity.id
_entity.type
_entity.pdbx_description
1 polymer ?
#
loop_
_entity_poly.entity_id
_entity_poly.type
_entity_poly.pdbx_seq_one_letter_code
_entity_poly.pdbx_strand_id
1 'polypeptide(L)'
;MSTSQLSTQSAVARRSAETQLRGLIARFAPAHQWFIGAMRRWLRKRLPTAHEVVYEYYDFFVISYSPNERGYEGVLAIRASANGVRLYFNRGKGLPDPAKLLQGAGNQTRWIHLEGASTLARPAVARLIDEAIARNRVPFARTGRGPVVIRSVSAKQRRPRRPA
;
A
#
# COMPACT_ATOMS: atom_id res chain seq x y z
N MET A 1 -26.29 5.10 23.27
CA MET A 1 -26.28 4.77 21.84
C MET A 1 -26.33 3.26 21.68
N SER A 2 -27.24 2.79 20.85
CA SER A 2 -27.41 1.34 20.62
C SER A 2 -26.23 0.78 19.81
N THR A 3 -25.79 -0.42 20.15
CA THR A 3 -24.73 -1.19 19.44
C THR A 3 -24.99 -1.28 17.93
N SER A 4 -26.25 -1.30 17.52
CA SER A 4 -26.69 -1.33 16.11
C SER A 4 -26.33 -0.05 15.35
N GLN A 5 -26.43 1.12 15.97
CA GLN A 5 -26.10 2.41 15.35
C GLN A 5 -24.59 2.57 15.12
N LEU A 6 -23.78 2.14 16.09
CA LEU A 6 -22.31 2.15 15.95
C LEU A 6 -21.84 1.22 14.83
N SER A 7 -22.45 0.06 14.70
CA SER A 7 -22.15 -0.90 13.64
C SER A 7 -22.49 -0.34 12.26
N THR A 8 -23.62 0.35 12.11
CA THR A 8 -24.05 0.97 10.86
C THR A 8 -23.16 2.13 10.44
N GLN A 9 -22.79 3.01 11.38
CA GLN A 9 -21.85 4.10 11.12
C GLN A 9 -20.48 3.60 10.69
N SER A 10 -19.99 2.55 11.34
CA SER A 10 -18.71 1.92 10.96
C SER A 10 -18.76 1.32 9.55
N ALA A 11 -19.86 0.69 9.16
CA ALA A 11 -20.04 0.13 7.81
C ALA A 11 -20.12 1.22 6.74
N VAL A 12 -20.77 2.35 7.04
CA VAL A 12 -20.83 3.53 6.14
C VAL A 12 -19.45 4.14 5.97
N ALA A 13 -18.70 4.32 7.04
CA ALA A 13 -17.33 4.86 6.98
C ALA A 13 -16.39 3.96 6.17
N ARG A 14 -16.49 2.64 6.31
CA ARG A 14 -15.70 1.68 5.52
C ARG A 14 -16.03 1.75 4.02
N ARG A 15 -17.30 1.87 3.66
CA ARG A 15 -17.74 2.04 2.27
C ARG A 15 -17.24 3.36 1.68
N SER A 16 -17.28 4.43 2.45
CA SER A 16 -16.78 5.74 2.03
C SER A 16 -15.27 5.71 1.75
N ALA A 17 -14.47 5.09 2.61
CA ALA A 17 -13.02 4.95 2.42
C ALA A 17 -12.69 4.10 1.17
N GLU A 18 -13.37 3.00 0.97
CA GLU A 18 -13.23 2.16 -0.23
C GLU A 18 -13.60 2.93 -1.50
N THR A 19 -14.67 3.71 -1.47
CA THR A 19 -15.12 4.54 -2.59
C THR A 19 -14.08 5.62 -2.91
N GLN A 20 -13.50 6.26 -1.91
CA GLN A 20 -12.42 7.24 -2.09
C GLN A 20 -11.19 6.61 -2.74
N LEU A 21 -10.77 5.44 -2.29
CA LEU A 21 -9.63 4.73 -2.89
C LEU A 21 -9.90 4.36 -4.35
N ARG A 22 -11.09 3.87 -4.66
CA ARG A 22 -11.50 3.61 -6.05
C ARG A 22 -11.47 4.87 -6.91
N GLY A 23 -11.86 6.01 -6.36
CA GLY A 23 -11.77 7.31 -7.03
C GLY A 23 -10.33 7.71 -7.34
N LEU A 24 -9.38 7.42 -6.46
CA LEU A 24 -7.95 7.66 -6.71
C LEU A 24 -7.43 6.77 -7.84
N ILE A 25 -7.80 5.51 -7.83
CA ILE A 25 -7.42 4.55 -8.89
C ILE A 25 -8.02 4.96 -10.24
N ALA A 26 -9.26 5.46 -10.24
CA ALA A 26 -9.97 5.87 -11.45
C ALA A 26 -9.33 7.07 -12.19
N ARG A 27 -8.41 7.78 -11.57
CA ARG A 27 -7.65 8.87 -12.21
C ARG A 27 -6.64 8.37 -13.25
N PHE A 28 -6.30 7.09 -13.23
CA PHE A 28 -5.33 6.49 -14.14
C PHE A 28 -5.99 5.91 -15.40
N ALA A 29 -5.21 5.66 -16.43
CA ALA A 29 -5.67 4.97 -17.64
C ALA A 29 -6.18 3.56 -17.30
N PRO A 30 -7.14 3.00 -18.06
CA PRO A 30 -7.77 1.70 -17.73
C PRO A 30 -6.80 0.55 -17.49
N ALA A 31 -5.77 0.41 -18.32
CA ALA A 31 -4.74 -0.63 -18.13
C ALA A 31 -3.99 -0.48 -16.80
N HIS A 32 -3.72 0.76 -16.42
CA HIS A 32 -3.05 1.09 -15.17
C HIS A 32 -3.97 0.81 -13.96
N GLN A 33 -5.25 1.16 -14.07
CA GLN A 33 -6.25 0.84 -13.06
C GLN A 33 -6.34 -0.68 -12.82
N TRP A 34 -6.36 -1.44 -13.89
CA TRP A 34 -6.38 -2.90 -13.82
C TRP A 34 -5.16 -3.43 -13.07
N PHE A 35 -3.99 -2.90 -13.40
CA PHE A 35 -2.73 -3.29 -12.77
C PHE A 35 -2.70 -2.96 -11.27
N ILE A 36 -3.06 -1.75 -10.88
CA ILE A 36 -3.17 -1.34 -9.47
C ILE A 36 -4.15 -2.26 -8.72
N GLY A 37 -5.29 -2.55 -9.32
CA GLY A 37 -6.29 -3.45 -8.76
C GLY A 37 -5.77 -4.88 -8.56
N ALA A 38 -5.01 -5.40 -9.53
CA ALA A 38 -4.39 -6.72 -9.44
C ALA A 38 -3.37 -6.80 -8.30
N MET A 39 -2.52 -5.76 -8.16
CA MET A 39 -1.55 -5.65 -7.06
C MET A 39 -2.25 -5.62 -5.71
N ARG A 40 -3.27 -4.79 -5.59
CA ARG A 40 -4.06 -4.68 -4.38
C ARG A 40 -4.70 -6.01 -3.99
N ARG A 41 -5.33 -6.71 -4.92
CA ARG A 41 -5.93 -8.03 -4.67
C ARG A 41 -4.90 -9.05 -4.18
N TRP A 42 -3.73 -9.07 -4.81
CA TRP A 42 -2.66 -9.98 -4.42
C TRP A 42 -2.16 -9.70 -3.00
N LEU A 43 -1.91 -8.43 -2.66
CA LEU A 43 -1.44 -8.05 -1.32
C LEU A 43 -2.52 -8.26 -0.26
N ARG A 44 -3.77 -8.02 -0.56
CA ARG A 44 -4.88 -8.31 0.38
C ARG A 44 -5.05 -9.80 0.62
N LYS A 45 -4.82 -10.63 -0.38
CA LYS A 45 -4.82 -12.09 -0.21
C LYS A 45 -3.65 -12.53 0.67
N ARG A 46 -2.48 -11.93 0.52
CA ARG A 46 -1.28 -12.23 1.31
C ARG A 46 -1.34 -11.71 2.74
N LEU A 47 -1.96 -10.55 2.94
CA LEU A 47 -2.09 -9.84 4.21
C LEU A 47 -3.57 -9.47 4.46
N PRO A 48 -4.46 -10.43 4.70
CA PRO A 48 -5.91 -10.18 4.74
C PRO A 48 -6.35 -9.29 5.90
N THR A 49 -5.60 -9.25 6.99
CA THR A 49 -5.90 -8.45 8.19
C THR A 49 -5.19 -7.09 8.19
N ALA A 50 -4.33 -6.81 7.21
CA ALA A 50 -3.64 -5.54 7.13
C ALA A 50 -4.61 -4.37 6.91
N HIS A 51 -4.35 -3.28 7.61
CA HIS A 51 -4.95 -1.99 7.26
C HIS A 51 -4.34 -1.50 5.95
N GLU A 52 -5.18 -1.11 5.02
CA GLU A 52 -4.75 -0.38 3.84
C GLU A 52 -4.78 1.11 4.16
N VAL A 53 -3.66 1.65 4.59
CA VAL A 53 -3.54 3.08 4.93
C VAL A 53 -3.12 3.85 3.69
N VAL A 54 -4.04 4.66 3.18
CA VAL A 54 -3.89 5.35 1.89
C VAL A 54 -3.45 6.79 2.13
N TYR A 55 -2.33 7.16 1.52
CA TYR A 55 -1.81 8.52 1.50
C TYR A 55 -2.01 9.12 0.12
N GLU A 56 -2.84 10.15 0.03
CA GLU A 56 -3.11 10.88 -1.21
C GLU A 56 -2.15 12.05 -1.36
N TYR A 57 -1.45 12.08 -2.49
CA TYR A 57 -0.61 13.18 -2.94
C TYR A 57 -1.22 13.79 -4.21
N TYR A 58 -0.61 14.87 -4.71
CA TYR A 58 -1.13 15.57 -5.88
C TYR A 58 -1.21 14.70 -7.14
N ASP A 59 -0.12 13.98 -7.45
CA ASP A 59 0.07 13.22 -8.69
C ASP A 59 0.30 11.72 -8.49
N PHE A 60 0.25 11.26 -7.25
CA PHE A 60 0.38 9.85 -6.89
C PHE A 60 -0.34 9.55 -5.58
N PHE A 61 -0.50 8.29 -5.29
CA PHE A 61 -0.94 7.84 -3.97
C PHE A 61 -0.15 6.63 -3.52
N VAL A 62 -0.19 6.36 -2.23
CA VAL A 62 0.47 5.23 -1.59
C VAL A 62 -0.56 4.46 -0.79
N ILE A 63 -0.56 3.13 -0.91
CA ILE A 63 -1.29 2.23 -0.02
C ILE A 63 -0.27 1.51 0.84
N SER A 64 -0.22 1.81 2.13
CA SER A 64 0.62 1.10 3.09
C SER A 64 -0.15 -0.06 3.72
N TYR A 65 0.43 -1.24 3.70
CA TYR A 65 -0.10 -2.45 4.34
C TYR A 65 0.47 -2.57 5.74
N SER A 66 -0.33 -2.19 6.71
CA SER A 66 0.08 -2.00 8.11
C SER A 66 -0.71 -2.90 9.07
N PRO A 67 -0.10 -3.33 10.19
CA PRO A 67 -0.82 -4.06 11.23
C PRO A 67 -1.90 -3.22 11.96
N ASN A 68 -1.86 -1.90 11.79
CA ASN A 68 -2.80 -0.95 12.41
C ASN A 68 -2.99 0.29 11.53
N GLU A 69 -3.66 1.32 12.04
CA GLU A 69 -3.91 2.57 11.31
C GLU A 69 -2.68 3.46 11.09
N ARG A 70 -1.52 3.08 11.62
CA ARG A 70 -0.26 3.81 11.46
C ARG A 70 0.46 3.29 10.24
N GLY A 71 0.38 4.02 9.15
CA GLY A 71 1.00 3.60 7.88
C GLY A 71 2.52 3.47 7.94
N TYR A 72 3.20 4.20 8.83
CA TYR A 72 4.65 4.08 9.02
C TYR A 72 5.08 2.76 9.69
N GLU A 73 4.17 2.05 10.32
CA GLU A 73 4.40 0.69 10.82
C GLU A 73 4.11 -0.38 9.75
N GLY A 74 3.73 0.03 8.55
CA GLY A 74 3.52 -0.86 7.42
C GLY A 74 4.79 -1.60 7.02
N VAL A 75 4.58 -2.78 6.48
CA VAL A 75 5.66 -3.67 6.00
C VAL A 75 5.94 -3.43 4.54
N LEU A 76 4.87 -3.36 3.77
CA LEU A 76 4.87 -3.18 2.33
C LEU A 76 3.98 -1.98 1.96
N ALA A 77 4.26 -1.36 0.83
CA ALA A 77 3.40 -0.34 0.27
C ALA A 77 3.40 -0.36 -1.26
N ILE A 78 2.27 -0.04 -1.86
CA ILE A 78 2.15 0.25 -3.29
C ILE A 78 2.23 1.75 -3.47
N ARG A 79 3.11 2.22 -4.35
CA ARG A 79 3.08 3.60 -4.84
C ARG A 79 2.61 3.59 -6.29
N ALA A 80 1.51 4.25 -6.57
CA ALA A 80 0.94 4.38 -7.91
C ALA A 80 1.05 5.83 -8.40
N SER A 81 1.67 6.00 -9.56
CA SER A 81 1.82 7.28 -10.25
C SER A 81 1.66 7.10 -11.75
N ALA A 82 1.64 8.19 -12.53
CA ALA A 82 1.62 8.13 -13.98
C ALA A 82 2.84 7.36 -14.55
N ASN A 83 3.95 7.33 -13.82
CA ASN A 83 5.19 6.64 -14.22
C ASN A 83 5.20 5.14 -13.88
N GLY A 84 4.14 4.61 -13.31
CA GLY A 84 4.03 3.20 -13.00
C GLY A 84 3.73 2.89 -11.55
N VAL A 85 3.86 1.62 -11.21
CA VAL A 85 3.59 1.10 -9.87
C VAL A 85 4.89 0.54 -9.28
N ARG A 86 5.17 0.92 -8.04
CA ARG A 86 6.30 0.41 -7.26
C ARG A 86 5.81 -0.30 -6.03
N LEU A 87 6.48 -1.39 -5.69
CA LEU A 87 6.34 -2.06 -4.40
C LEU A 87 7.46 -1.58 -3.47
N TYR A 88 7.09 -0.98 -2.37
CA TYR A 88 8.01 -0.52 -1.34
C TYR A 88 8.08 -1.53 -0.19
N PHE A 89 9.29 -1.74 0.28
CA PHE A 89 9.61 -2.46 1.51
C PHE A 89 10.04 -1.40 2.53
N ASN A 90 9.22 -1.13 3.51
CA ASN A 90 9.45 -0.02 4.45
C ASN A 90 10.78 -0.18 5.21
N ARG A 91 11.19 -1.41 5.47
CA ARG A 91 12.48 -1.76 6.08
C ARG A 91 13.28 -2.67 5.16
N GLY A 92 13.38 -2.30 3.92
CA GLY A 92 14.04 -3.09 2.89
C GLY A 92 15.56 -3.16 3.02
N LYS A 93 16.18 -2.17 3.66
CA LYS A 93 17.61 -2.22 3.97
C LYS A 93 17.90 -3.40 4.89
N GLY A 94 18.81 -4.26 4.48
CA GLY A 94 19.18 -5.45 5.23
C GLY A 94 18.37 -6.71 4.90
N LEU A 95 17.37 -6.62 4.02
CA LEU A 95 16.74 -7.83 3.48
C LEU A 95 17.74 -8.61 2.61
N PRO A 96 17.77 -9.96 2.71
CA PRO A 96 18.54 -10.78 1.78
C PRO A 96 18.02 -10.56 0.35
N ASP A 97 18.88 -10.06 -0.51
CA ASP A 97 18.56 -9.74 -1.90
C ASP A 97 19.63 -10.28 -2.85
N PRO A 98 19.77 -11.62 -2.96
CA PRO A 98 20.80 -12.23 -3.80
C PRO A 98 20.65 -11.90 -5.29
N ALA A 99 19.41 -11.68 -5.75
CA ALA A 99 19.13 -11.30 -7.14
C ALA A 99 19.30 -9.79 -7.40
N LYS A 100 19.64 -8.99 -6.39
CA LYS A 100 19.84 -7.54 -6.49
C LYS A 100 18.66 -6.79 -7.10
N LEU A 101 17.45 -7.11 -6.65
CA LEU A 101 16.20 -6.53 -7.15
C LEU A 101 15.83 -5.22 -6.46
N LEU A 102 16.25 -5.05 -5.20
CA LEU A 102 15.89 -3.88 -4.40
C LEU A 102 16.65 -2.64 -4.87
N GLN A 103 15.91 -1.56 -5.05
CA GLN A 103 16.43 -0.25 -5.43
C GLN A 103 16.23 0.75 -4.28
N GLY A 104 16.99 1.82 -4.33
CA GLY A 104 16.94 2.90 -3.36
C GLY A 104 18.19 3.00 -2.51
N ALA A 105 18.45 4.21 -1.98
CA ALA A 105 19.64 4.54 -1.20
C ALA A 105 19.28 5.17 0.16
N GLY A 106 18.01 5.20 0.53
CA GLY A 106 17.55 5.74 1.82
C GLY A 106 17.99 4.90 3.02
N ASN A 107 17.72 5.40 4.20
CA ASN A 107 18.17 4.77 5.45
C ASN A 107 17.50 3.45 5.75
N GLN A 108 16.26 3.25 5.29
CA GLN A 108 15.47 2.05 5.57
C GLN A 108 14.74 1.50 4.36
N THR A 109 14.07 2.35 3.59
CA THR A 109 13.15 1.96 2.53
C THR A 109 13.87 1.51 1.27
N ARG A 110 13.39 0.40 0.69
CA ARG A 110 13.80 -0.09 -0.64
C ARG A 110 12.54 -0.35 -1.46
N TRP A 111 12.69 -0.44 -2.77
CA TRP A 111 11.57 -0.63 -3.67
C TRP A 111 11.93 -1.45 -4.90
N ILE A 112 10.90 -2.01 -5.50
CA ILE A 112 10.97 -2.71 -6.78
C ILE A 112 9.96 -2.05 -7.73
N HIS A 113 10.38 -1.78 -8.97
CA HIS A 113 9.43 -1.39 -10.00
C HIS A 113 8.63 -2.62 -10.45
N LEU A 114 7.30 -2.49 -10.48
CA LEU A 114 6.41 -3.55 -10.91
C LEU A 114 6.03 -3.36 -12.38
N GLU A 115 6.42 -4.30 -13.22
CA GLU A 115 6.10 -4.29 -14.64
C GLU A 115 4.75 -4.92 -14.95
N GLY A 116 4.28 -5.82 -14.09
CA GLY A 116 3.02 -6.54 -14.21
C GLY A 116 2.71 -7.35 -12.96
N ALA A 117 1.49 -7.92 -12.90
CA ALA A 117 1.06 -8.77 -11.80
C ALA A 117 1.97 -9.99 -11.59
N SER A 118 2.53 -10.52 -12.67
CA SER A 118 3.47 -11.64 -12.64
C SER A 118 4.76 -11.36 -11.88
N THR A 119 5.15 -10.08 -11.73
CA THR A 119 6.35 -9.71 -10.97
C THR A 119 6.25 -10.18 -9.52
N LEU A 120 5.08 -10.08 -8.89
CA LEU A 120 4.87 -10.53 -7.51
C LEU A 120 4.97 -12.06 -7.34
N ALA A 121 4.73 -12.80 -8.40
CA ALA A 121 4.80 -14.26 -8.40
C ALA A 121 6.23 -14.78 -8.67
N ARG A 122 7.17 -13.93 -9.03
CA ARG A 122 8.59 -14.34 -9.21
C ARG A 122 9.15 -14.85 -7.88
N PRO A 123 9.81 -16.01 -7.86
CA PRO A 123 10.31 -16.59 -6.60
C PRO A 123 11.22 -15.67 -5.79
N ALA A 124 12.08 -14.90 -6.46
CA ALA A 124 12.96 -13.94 -5.79
C ALA A 124 12.19 -12.80 -5.13
N VAL A 125 11.13 -12.29 -5.76
CA VAL A 125 10.25 -11.24 -5.21
C VAL A 125 9.41 -11.80 -4.07
N ALA A 126 8.82 -12.98 -4.25
CA ALA A 126 8.02 -13.65 -3.21
C ALA A 126 8.85 -13.88 -1.93
N ARG A 127 10.10 -14.29 -2.06
CA ARG A 127 11.02 -14.45 -0.91
C ARG A 127 11.29 -13.14 -0.19
N LEU A 128 11.49 -12.03 -0.91
CA LEU A 128 11.65 -10.71 -0.30
C LEU A 128 10.41 -10.29 0.49
N ILE A 129 9.23 -10.55 -0.06
CA ILE A 129 7.96 -10.24 0.60
C ILE A 129 7.81 -11.09 1.87
N ASP A 130 8.06 -12.40 1.80
CA ASP A 130 7.97 -13.31 2.94
C ASP A 130 8.94 -12.91 4.06
N GLU A 131 10.18 -12.57 3.70
CA GLU A 131 11.19 -12.10 4.65
C GLU A 131 10.80 -10.77 5.32
N ALA A 132 10.28 -9.83 4.54
CA ALA A 132 9.81 -8.55 5.07
C ALA A 132 8.69 -8.75 6.09
N ILE A 133 7.73 -9.63 5.80
CA ILE A 133 6.62 -9.95 6.69
C ILE A 133 7.13 -10.67 7.95
N ALA A 134 8.02 -11.66 7.80
CA ALA A 134 8.57 -12.42 8.92
C ALA A 134 9.37 -11.55 9.90
N ARG A 135 10.04 -10.51 9.41
CA ARG A 135 10.84 -9.58 10.21
C ARG A 135 10.05 -8.45 10.85
N ASN A 136 8.75 -8.38 10.58
CA ASN A 136 7.93 -7.31 11.14
C ASN A 136 7.82 -7.44 12.66
N ARG A 137 8.08 -6.33 13.36
CA ARG A 137 8.08 -6.31 14.83
C ARG A 137 6.68 -6.22 15.42
N VAL A 138 5.75 -5.58 14.71
CA VAL A 138 4.37 -5.44 15.14
C VAL A 138 3.53 -6.50 14.41
N PRO A 139 2.93 -7.45 15.14
CA PRO A 139 2.21 -8.55 14.51
C PRO A 139 0.92 -8.07 13.84
N PHE A 140 0.56 -8.72 12.74
CA PHE A 140 -0.75 -8.59 12.13
C PHE A 140 -1.79 -9.38 12.92
N ALA A 141 -3.03 -8.89 12.96
CA ALA A 141 -4.14 -9.64 13.52
C ALA A 141 -4.29 -11.00 12.81
N ARG A 142 -4.70 -12.03 13.55
CA ARG A 142 -4.84 -13.39 13.00
C ARG A 142 -6.15 -13.60 12.27
N THR A 143 -7.18 -12.83 12.60
CA THR A 143 -8.53 -12.96 12.09
C THR A 143 -9.12 -11.61 11.73
N GLY A 144 -10.15 -11.64 10.89
CA GLY A 144 -10.83 -10.45 10.43
C GLY A 144 -10.27 -9.92 9.12
N ARG A 145 -10.84 -8.80 8.67
CA ARG A 145 -10.43 -8.07 7.47
C ARG A 145 -9.99 -6.67 7.84
N GLY A 146 -8.79 -6.28 7.41
CA GLY A 146 -8.28 -4.94 7.63
C GLY A 146 -9.09 -3.89 6.88
N PRO A 147 -9.32 -2.71 7.50
CA PRO A 147 -10.03 -1.61 6.87
C PRO A 147 -9.15 -0.83 5.90
N VAL A 148 -9.81 -0.06 5.03
CA VAL A 148 -9.18 1.02 4.29
C VAL A 148 -9.24 2.29 5.14
N VAL A 149 -8.13 2.96 5.30
CA VAL A 149 -8.01 4.22 6.04
C VAL A 149 -7.43 5.29 5.12
N ILE A 150 -8.17 6.36 4.86
CA ILE A 150 -7.70 7.46 4.02
C ILE A 150 -7.03 8.53 4.86
N ARG A 151 -5.81 8.89 4.48
CA ARG A 151 -5.03 10.00 5.04
C ARG A 151 -4.82 11.06 3.98
N SER A 152 -5.24 12.27 4.25
CA SER A 152 -4.99 13.40 3.37
C SER A 152 -3.66 14.06 3.70
N VAL A 153 -2.85 14.28 2.68
CA VAL A 153 -1.63 15.08 2.80
C VAL A 153 -2.01 16.57 2.76
N SER A 154 -1.22 17.43 3.42
CA SER A 154 -1.50 18.87 3.45
C SER A 154 -1.57 19.50 2.05
N ALA A 155 -2.37 20.56 1.89
CA ALA A 155 -2.54 21.24 0.61
C ALA A 155 -1.21 21.73 0.00
N LYS A 156 -0.23 22.09 0.83
CA LYS A 156 1.11 22.49 0.38
C LYS A 156 1.88 21.35 -0.30
N GLN A 157 1.69 20.13 0.15
CA GLN A 157 2.33 18.93 -0.43
C GLN A 157 1.59 18.41 -1.67
N ARG A 158 0.34 18.83 -1.87
CA ARG A 158 -0.49 18.44 -3.02
C ARG A 158 -0.21 19.27 -4.27
N ARG A 159 0.37 20.44 -4.15
CA ARG A 159 0.69 21.32 -5.29
C ARG A 159 2.05 20.95 -5.87
N PRO A 160 2.17 20.88 -7.21
CA PRO A 160 3.48 20.76 -7.85
C PRO A 160 4.36 21.94 -7.43
N ARG A 161 5.63 21.68 -7.14
CA ARG A 161 6.60 22.76 -6.97
C ARG A 161 6.67 23.51 -8.29
N ARG A 162 6.46 24.82 -8.26
CA ARG A 162 6.76 25.65 -9.43
C ARG A 162 8.24 25.46 -9.77
N PRO A 163 8.58 25.24 -11.05
CA PRO A 163 9.97 25.29 -11.45
C PRO A 163 10.54 26.66 -11.06
N ALA A 164 11.73 26.65 -10.49
CA ALA A 164 12.46 27.85 -10.15
C ALA A 164 12.84 28.62 -11.44
#